data_6e90df9df085498f26bd6a86421d146b
#
_entry.id   6e90df9df085498f26bd6a86421d146b
#
_cell.length_a   1.000
_cell.length_b   1.000
_cell.length_c   1.000
_cell.angle_alpha   90.00
_cell.angle_beta   90.00
_cell.angle_gamma   90.00
#
_symmetry.space_group_name_H-M   'P 1'
#
loop_
_entity.id
_entity.type
_entity.pdbx_description
1 polymer ?
#
loop_
_entity_poly.entity_id
_entity_poly.type
_entity_poly.pdbx_seq_one_letter_code
_entity_poly.pdbx_strand_id
1 'polypeptide(L)'
;MIRRFISAMALACALTLAPATGRAQYRNPIINADVPDMSVCRAGKYFYMVSTTMHLMPGCPVMRSRDMQHWETISYVFDRIDDGPRYNLEGNATAYGQGQWASSIRYHGGKFYVWFTANGAPGKGFVYTADRPEGPWTLIARPPHLHDGSLFFDDDGRVYIFNGTGHLTEMKADLSDIKPGGTDMQLFERDADEQGLLEGSSVVKHDGRYYLLMISMDWSIPGRLRREVCYRADKITGPYEKRVILETPFESYGGVGQGCIVDGPKGEWYGLIFQDRGGVGRVPCLMPCRWVDGWPMLGDENGHIPNDTSLPYTDLKGIMGSDTFSDSKHLSLYWQWNHNPIDEAWSLKERKGYLRLKTARVVDNLYVAPNTLTQRLCGPACTGTVVIDYSGMKDGDHCGIAAFNGDSGVLQIVRENGSYRLVMSEEKSIFEKGKRNIERVTVEEKASVELPAETKRIYLRLHADFHPGRDIATFAYSTDGKSFTPLGTEHKMRFDYTRMFMGSKLAIFNYATRQTGGHVDIDRYDFEQERK
;
A
#
# COMPACT_ATOMS: atom_id res chain seq x y z
N MET A 1 78.62 41.39 -11.09
CA MET A 1 77.24 41.39 -11.53
C MET A 1 76.64 40.02 -11.16
N ILE A 2 75.94 39.96 -10.01
CA ILE A 2 75.44 38.73 -9.44
C ILE A 2 73.94 38.74 -9.67
N ARG A 3 73.40 37.81 -10.49
CA ARG A 3 71.98 37.59 -10.68
C ARG A 3 71.48 36.64 -9.59
N ARG A 4 70.55 37.11 -8.72
CA ARG A 4 69.79 36.29 -7.75
C ARG A 4 68.66 35.64 -8.48
N PHE A 5 68.55 34.29 -8.44
CA PHE A 5 67.39 33.53 -8.75
C PHE A 5 66.52 33.45 -7.50
N ILE A 6 65.27 33.91 -7.61
CA ILE A 6 64.21 33.70 -6.58
C ILE A 6 63.38 32.55 -7.09
N SER A 7 63.46 31.40 -6.42
CA SER A 7 62.55 30.27 -6.61
C SER A 7 61.24 30.53 -5.85
N ALA A 8 60.17 30.72 -6.57
CA ALA A 8 58.82 30.74 -5.99
C ALA A 8 58.34 29.30 -5.79
N MET A 9 58.20 28.90 -4.55
CA MET A 9 57.59 27.62 -4.13
C MET A 9 56.08 27.80 -4.08
N ALA A 10 55.34 27.26 -5.09
CA ALA A 10 53.90 27.24 -5.08
C ALA A 10 53.42 26.16 -4.11
N LEU A 11 52.82 26.58 -3.00
CA LEU A 11 52.16 25.72 -2.03
C LEU A 11 50.77 25.37 -2.59
N ALA A 12 50.60 24.18 -3.16
CA ALA A 12 49.31 23.66 -3.55
C ALA A 12 48.55 23.22 -2.29
N CYS A 13 47.64 24.06 -1.79
CA CYS A 13 46.63 23.65 -0.82
C CYS A 13 45.64 22.68 -1.48
N ALA A 14 45.83 21.38 -1.28
CA ALA A 14 44.80 20.40 -1.55
C ALA A 14 43.66 20.63 -0.53
N LEU A 15 42.63 21.33 -0.95
CA LEU A 15 41.34 21.34 -0.24
C LEU A 15 40.76 19.92 -0.35
N THR A 16 40.98 19.10 0.66
CA THR A 16 40.19 17.92 0.88
C THR A 16 38.77 18.38 1.23
N LEU A 17 37.88 18.36 0.25
CA LEU A 17 36.45 18.40 0.48
C LEU A 17 36.10 17.18 1.34
N ALA A 18 36.02 17.35 2.65
CA ALA A 18 35.37 16.38 3.50
C ALA A 18 33.94 16.20 2.96
N PRO A 19 33.48 14.96 2.74
CA PRO A 19 32.09 14.77 2.39
C PRO A 19 31.26 15.40 3.51
N ALA A 20 30.44 16.37 3.17
CA ALA A 20 29.45 16.87 4.10
C ALA A 20 28.60 15.66 4.52
N THR A 21 28.68 15.27 5.79
CA THR A 21 27.77 14.32 6.41
C THR A 21 26.39 14.96 6.34
N GLY A 22 25.71 14.77 5.21
CA GLY A 22 24.41 15.38 4.96
C GLY A 22 23.40 14.82 5.96
N ARG A 23 22.99 15.67 6.92
CA ARG A 23 21.81 15.41 7.74
C ARG A 23 20.67 15.04 6.79
N ALA A 24 19.87 14.02 7.12
CA ALA A 24 18.70 13.66 6.34
C ALA A 24 17.84 14.92 6.10
N GLN A 25 17.48 15.17 4.86
CA GLN A 25 16.65 16.33 4.49
C GLN A 25 15.16 16.00 4.58
N TYR A 26 14.79 14.88 5.21
CA TYR A 26 13.43 14.37 5.34
C TYR A 26 13.26 13.59 6.63
N ARG A 27 12.02 13.44 7.04
CA ARG A 27 11.61 12.58 8.14
C ARG A 27 11.06 11.25 7.61
N ASN A 28 11.61 10.14 8.11
CA ASN A 28 11.08 8.82 7.82
C ASN A 28 10.02 8.39 8.85
N PRO A 29 9.04 7.54 8.45
CA PRO A 29 8.79 7.07 7.08
C PRO A 29 8.32 8.21 6.18
N ILE A 30 8.75 8.21 4.91
CA ILE A 30 8.36 9.26 3.96
C ILE A 30 6.87 9.20 3.60
N ILE A 31 6.26 8.02 3.71
CA ILE A 31 4.82 7.79 3.63
C ILE A 31 4.41 7.04 4.89
N ASN A 32 3.85 7.75 5.88
CA ASN A 32 3.39 7.11 7.11
C ASN A 32 1.98 6.54 6.96
N ALA A 33 1.78 5.69 5.96
CA ALA A 33 0.55 4.99 5.61
C ALA A 33 0.86 3.66 4.92
N ASP A 34 -0.12 2.76 4.83
CA ASP A 34 0.03 1.43 4.25
C ASP A 34 0.30 1.48 2.75
N VAL A 35 1.56 1.44 2.35
CA VAL A 35 2.06 1.39 0.97
C VAL A 35 3.13 0.31 0.90
N PRO A 36 2.74 -0.97 0.89
CA PRO A 36 3.67 -2.09 0.96
C PRO A 36 4.27 -2.49 -0.39
N ASP A 37 5.32 -3.29 -0.34
CA ASP A 37 5.92 -4.01 -1.47
C ASP A 37 6.22 -3.10 -2.67
N MET A 38 6.86 -1.95 -2.41
CA MET A 38 7.11 -0.95 -3.41
C MET A 38 8.08 -1.44 -4.48
N SER A 39 7.72 -1.20 -5.74
CA SER A 39 8.64 -1.24 -6.87
C SER A 39 8.68 0.13 -7.54
N VAL A 40 9.87 0.64 -7.80
CA VAL A 40 10.08 1.96 -8.38
C VAL A 40 10.89 1.85 -9.67
N CYS A 41 10.51 2.59 -10.70
CA CYS A 41 11.34 2.85 -11.87
C CYS A 41 11.46 4.37 -12.11
N ARG A 42 12.53 4.78 -12.79
CA ARG A 42 12.72 6.15 -13.23
C ARG A 42 12.45 6.27 -14.72
N ALA A 43 11.69 7.29 -15.11
CA ALA A 43 11.54 7.69 -16.50
C ALA A 43 11.71 9.22 -16.61
N GLY A 44 12.77 9.64 -17.27
CA GLY A 44 13.16 11.04 -17.35
C GLY A 44 13.44 11.63 -15.97
N LYS A 45 12.69 12.68 -15.61
CA LYS A 45 12.85 13.41 -14.34
C LYS A 45 11.93 12.93 -13.22
N TYR A 46 11.15 11.90 -13.45
CA TYR A 46 10.18 11.38 -12.48
C TYR A 46 10.53 9.95 -12.07
N PHE A 47 10.17 9.66 -10.85
CA PHE A 47 10.08 8.31 -10.28
C PHE A 47 8.63 7.87 -10.30
N TYR A 48 8.40 6.59 -10.62
CA TYR A 48 7.09 5.97 -10.66
C TYR A 48 7.09 4.72 -9.79
N MET A 49 6.16 4.65 -8.88
CA MET A 49 6.04 3.59 -7.89
C MET A 49 4.70 2.87 -8.02
N VAL A 50 4.72 1.55 -7.90
CA VAL A 50 3.53 0.73 -7.67
C VAL A 50 3.60 0.08 -6.31
N SER A 51 2.44 -0.32 -5.77
CA SER A 51 2.33 -0.93 -4.45
C SER A 51 1.19 -1.94 -4.40
N THR A 52 1.25 -2.86 -3.45
CA THR A 52 0.21 -3.88 -3.20
C THR A 52 -1.07 -3.25 -2.63
N THR A 53 -2.22 -3.65 -3.17
CA THR A 53 -3.55 -3.28 -2.64
C THR A 53 -4.49 -4.47 -2.51
N MET A 54 -4.05 -5.66 -2.84
CA MET A 54 -4.77 -6.92 -2.71
C MET A 54 -6.15 -6.95 -3.38
N HIS A 55 -7.21 -7.05 -2.60
CA HIS A 55 -8.61 -7.11 -3.05
C HIS A 55 -9.26 -5.73 -3.25
N LEU A 56 -8.54 -4.64 -2.95
CA LEU A 56 -9.08 -3.28 -3.10
C LEU A 56 -9.09 -2.85 -4.58
N MET A 57 -10.19 -2.24 -5.02
CA MET A 57 -10.44 -1.83 -6.40
C MET A 57 -10.74 -0.32 -6.52
N PRO A 58 -10.19 0.38 -7.50
CA PRO A 58 -9.18 -0.08 -8.47
C PRO A 58 -7.89 -0.47 -7.77
N GLY A 59 -7.07 -1.34 -8.40
CA GLY A 59 -5.87 -1.90 -7.78
C GLY A 59 -4.55 -1.51 -8.44
N CYS A 60 -3.45 -1.77 -7.72
CA CYS A 60 -2.09 -1.41 -8.12
C CYS A 60 -1.95 0.09 -8.45
N PRO A 61 -1.97 0.97 -7.45
CA PRO A 61 -1.81 2.41 -7.65
C PRO A 61 -0.47 2.71 -8.31
N VAL A 62 -0.49 3.60 -9.30
CA VAL A 62 0.70 4.20 -9.89
C VAL A 62 0.90 5.56 -9.25
N MET A 63 1.98 5.70 -8.51
CA MET A 63 2.35 6.94 -7.84
C MET A 63 3.54 7.56 -8.52
N ARG A 64 3.61 8.90 -8.53
CA ARG A 64 4.68 9.68 -9.15
C ARG A 64 5.35 10.59 -8.14
N SER A 65 6.68 10.74 -8.27
CA SER A 65 7.47 11.69 -7.48
C SER A 65 8.58 12.32 -8.32
N ARG A 66 9.09 13.48 -7.88
CA ARG A 66 10.31 14.12 -8.42
C ARG A 66 11.51 13.99 -7.49
N ASP A 67 11.28 13.72 -6.23
CA ASP A 67 12.26 13.79 -5.15
C ASP A 67 12.30 12.57 -4.24
N MET A 68 11.53 11.54 -4.57
CA MET A 68 11.34 10.31 -3.76
C MET A 68 10.67 10.53 -2.39
N GLN A 69 10.36 11.77 -2.00
CA GLN A 69 9.75 12.09 -0.72
C GLN A 69 8.24 12.38 -0.86
N HIS A 70 7.88 13.19 -1.87
CA HIS A 70 6.51 13.62 -2.12
C HIS A 70 5.93 12.82 -3.28
N TRP A 71 4.88 12.07 -3.00
CA TRP A 71 4.24 11.17 -3.94
C TRP A 71 2.80 11.57 -4.20
N GLU A 72 2.35 11.41 -5.42
CA GLU A 72 0.95 11.57 -5.82
C GLU A 72 0.47 10.33 -6.57
N THR A 73 -0.72 9.84 -6.28
CA THR A 73 -1.38 8.80 -7.07
C THR A 73 -1.90 9.43 -8.36
N ILE A 74 -1.46 8.90 -9.51
CA ILE A 74 -1.82 9.46 -10.82
C ILE A 74 -2.73 8.55 -11.62
N SER A 75 -2.76 7.25 -11.30
CA SER A 75 -3.64 6.25 -11.91
C SER A 75 -3.66 4.96 -11.10
N TYR A 76 -4.44 4.00 -11.58
CA TYR A 76 -4.42 2.60 -11.19
C TYR A 76 -4.20 1.73 -12.41
N VAL A 77 -3.54 0.58 -12.23
CA VAL A 77 -3.22 -0.34 -13.32
C VAL A 77 -4.47 -1.08 -13.83
N PHE A 78 -5.43 -1.33 -12.94
CA PHE A 78 -6.67 -2.02 -13.31
C PHE A 78 -7.83 -1.57 -12.41
N ASP A 79 -9.05 -1.65 -12.96
CA ASP A 79 -10.27 -1.27 -12.25
C ASP A 79 -10.87 -2.44 -11.47
N ARG A 80 -10.71 -3.67 -11.96
CA ARG A 80 -11.33 -4.90 -11.42
C ARG A 80 -10.46 -6.12 -11.63
N ILE A 81 -10.70 -7.15 -10.81
CA ILE A 81 -10.25 -8.52 -11.06
C ILE A 81 -11.50 -9.39 -11.22
N ASP A 82 -11.69 -9.96 -12.42
CA ASP A 82 -12.84 -10.79 -12.75
C ASP A 82 -12.51 -12.30 -12.66
N ASP A 83 -11.83 -12.71 -11.61
CA ASP A 83 -11.38 -14.08 -11.39
C ASP A 83 -12.29 -14.85 -10.41
N GLY A 84 -13.60 -14.62 -10.53
CA GLY A 84 -14.62 -15.40 -9.84
C GLY A 84 -15.35 -14.68 -8.70
N PRO A 85 -16.31 -15.38 -8.06
CA PRO A 85 -17.32 -14.77 -7.17
C PRO A 85 -16.73 -14.10 -5.92
N ARG A 86 -15.51 -14.50 -5.50
CA ARG A 86 -14.83 -13.91 -4.33
C ARG A 86 -14.52 -12.42 -4.49
N TYR A 87 -14.22 -12.00 -5.73
CA TYR A 87 -13.93 -10.59 -6.01
C TYR A 87 -15.19 -9.72 -6.04
N ASN A 88 -16.37 -10.35 -6.11
CA ASN A 88 -17.68 -9.71 -6.11
C ASN A 88 -18.42 -9.88 -4.78
N LEU A 89 -17.80 -10.47 -3.75
CA LEU A 89 -18.45 -10.79 -2.46
C LEU A 89 -19.73 -11.61 -2.62
N GLU A 90 -19.74 -12.62 -3.51
CA GLU A 90 -20.90 -13.45 -3.78
C GLU A 90 -20.92 -14.70 -2.90
N GLY A 91 -22.08 -15.02 -2.28
CA GLY A 91 -22.22 -16.22 -1.47
C GLY A 91 -21.27 -16.28 -0.27
N ASN A 92 -20.97 -15.17 0.38
CA ASN A 92 -20.01 -15.02 1.48
C ASN A 92 -18.54 -15.33 1.10
N ALA A 93 -18.24 -15.56 -0.20
CA ALA A 93 -16.88 -15.70 -0.68
C ALA A 93 -16.17 -14.34 -0.71
N THR A 94 -14.92 -14.29 -0.26
CA THR A 94 -14.13 -13.07 -0.23
C THR A 94 -12.74 -13.26 -0.80
N ALA A 95 -12.11 -12.18 -1.26
CA ALA A 95 -10.72 -12.12 -1.68
C ALA A 95 -9.82 -11.45 -0.62
N TYR A 96 -10.26 -11.36 0.64
CA TYR A 96 -9.45 -10.77 1.71
C TYR A 96 -8.08 -11.44 1.83
N GLY A 97 -7.02 -10.63 1.88
CA GLY A 97 -5.64 -11.09 1.88
C GLY A 97 -5.21 -11.82 0.60
N GLN A 98 -5.98 -11.70 -0.47
CA GLN A 98 -5.72 -12.23 -1.81
C GLN A 98 -5.84 -11.12 -2.86
N GLY A 99 -5.76 -11.46 -4.13
CA GLY A 99 -5.76 -10.46 -5.19
C GLY A 99 -4.36 -9.98 -5.55
N GLN A 100 -4.19 -8.72 -5.91
CA GLN A 100 -2.93 -8.16 -6.37
C GLN A 100 -1.93 -8.04 -5.21
N TRP A 101 -0.84 -8.80 -5.31
CA TRP A 101 0.29 -8.80 -4.38
C TRP A 101 1.47 -8.00 -4.96
N ALA A 102 2.69 -8.25 -4.45
CA ALA A 102 3.87 -7.50 -4.87
C ALA A 102 3.95 -7.35 -6.39
N SER A 103 4.14 -6.12 -6.83
CA SER A 103 4.15 -5.74 -8.25
C SER A 103 5.51 -5.21 -8.66
N SER A 104 5.86 -5.36 -9.92
CA SER A 104 7.07 -4.83 -10.50
C SER A 104 6.74 -3.86 -11.62
N ILE A 105 7.17 -2.60 -11.50
CA ILE A 105 7.06 -1.60 -12.58
C ILE A 105 8.39 -1.43 -13.29
N ARG A 106 8.36 -1.34 -14.62
CA ARG A 106 9.53 -1.05 -15.47
C ARG A 106 9.17 -0.05 -16.55
N TYR A 107 10.15 0.78 -16.91
CA TYR A 107 10.10 1.61 -18.11
C TYR A 107 11.14 1.10 -19.10
N HIS A 108 10.68 0.59 -20.24
CA HIS A 108 11.50 -0.01 -21.26
C HIS A 108 10.98 0.28 -22.66
N GLY A 109 11.86 0.62 -23.61
CA GLY A 109 11.47 0.86 -25.00
C GLY A 109 10.41 1.96 -25.18
N GLY A 110 10.38 2.97 -24.29
CA GLY A 110 9.40 4.06 -24.35
C GLY A 110 8.04 3.75 -23.73
N LYS A 111 7.86 2.57 -23.10
CA LYS A 111 6.60 2.13 -22.48
C LYS A 111 6.79 1.76 -21.02
N PHE A 112 5.70 1.84 -20.27
CA PHE A 112 5.63 1.29 -18.91
C PHE A 112 5.06 -0.13 -18.96
N TYR A 113 5.61 -0.99 -18.11
CA TYR A 113 5.16 -2.36 -17.89
C TYR A 113 4.95 -2.60 -16.41
N VAL A 114 3.86 -3.27 -16.06
CA VAL A 114 3.60 -3.73 -14.68
C VAL A 114 3.33 -5.22 -14.72
N TRP A 115 4.11 -5.94 -13.92
CA TRP A 115 3.90 -7.35 -13.58
C TRP A 115 3.36 -7.45 -12.17
N PHE A 116 2.40 -8.31 -11.94
CA PHE A 116 2.04 -8.80 -10.61
C PHE A 116 1.40 -10.18 -10.67
N THR A 117 1.27 -10.84 -9.52
CA THR A 117 0.48 -12.06 -9.38
C THR A 117 -0.72 -11.79 -8.48
N ALA A 118 -1.87 -12.37 -8.84
CA ALA A 118 -3.01 -12.41 -7.95
C ALA A 118 -2.95 -13.69 -7.13
N ASN A 119 -2.79 -13.54 -5.82
CA ASN A 119 -2.86 -14.68 -4.91
C ASN A 119 -4.30 -15.15 -4.73
N GLY A 120 -4.46 -16.44 -4.56
CA GLY A 120 -5.77 -17.10 -4.58
C GLY A 120 -6.05 -17.78 -5.92
N ALA A 121 -7.20 -18.43 -6.04
CA ALA A 121 -7.56 -19.07 -7.32
C ALA A 121 -8.07 -18.02 -8.33
N PRO A 122 -7.78 -18.15 -9.63
CA PRO A 122 -7.04 -19.25 -10.26
C PRO A 122 -5.50 -19.13 -10.24
N GLY A 123 -4.92 -18.18 -9.48
CA GLY A 123 -3.47 -18.04 -9.34
C GLY A 123 -2.77 -17.75 -10.67
N LYS A 124 -2.96 -16.56 -11.22
CA LYS A 124 -2.36 -16.12 -12.46
C LYS A 124 -1.49 -14.88 -12.26
N GLY A 125 -0.46 -14.77 -13.11
CA GLY A 125 0.23 -13.52 -13.35
C GLY A 125 -0.60 -12.58 -14.22
N PHE A 126 -0.26 -11.30 -14.14
CA PHE A 126 -0.83 -10.25 -14.96
C PHE A 126 0.29 -9.40 -15.50
N VAL A 127 0.24 -9.11 -16.80
CA VAL A 127 1.15 -8.17 -17.44
C VAL A 127 0.34 -7.04 -18.06
N TYR A 128 0.58 -5.84 -17.57
CA TYR A 128 -0.02 -4.63 -18.12
C TYR A 128 1.04 -3.75 -18.78
N THR A 129 0.62 -2.99 -19.80
CA THR A 129 1.47 -1.98 -20.44
C THR A 129 0.71 -0.69 -20.68
N ALA A 130 1.44 0.43 -20.69
CA ALA A 130 0.92 1.75 -21.05
C ALA A 130 2.01 2.61 -21.70
N ASP A 131 1.62 3.47 -22.63
CA ASP A 131 2.53 4.45 -23.24
C ASP A 131 2.81 5.62 -22.26
N ARG A 132 1.88 5.88 -21.35
CA ARG A 132 1.98 6.91 -20.30
C ARG A 132 1.57 6.34 -18.95
N PRO A 133 2.19 6.78 -17.86
CA PRO A 133 1.92 6.25 -16.52
C PRO A 133 0.51 6.58 -16.00
N GLU A 134 -0.14 7.62 -16.56
CA GLU A 134 -1.54 7.93 -16.29
C GLU A 134 -2.50 6.94 -16.99
N GLY A 135 -1.98 6.07 -17.85
CA GLY A 135 -2.76 5.11 -18.63
C GLY A 135 -3.27 5.67 -19.98
N PRO A 136 -4.23 5.01 -20.64
CA PRO A 136 -4.87 3.77 -20.17
C PRO A 136 -3.89 2.61 -20.10
N TRP A 137 -4.04 1.75 -19.07
CA TRP A 137 -3.28 0.52 -18.93
C TRP A 137 -4.00 -0.63 -19.64
N THR A 138 -3.25 -1.40 -20.41
CA THR A 138 -3.78 -2.53 -21.19
C THR A 138 -3.24 -3.85 -20.66
N LEU A 139 -4.11 -4.77 -20.29
CA LEU A 139 -3.75 -6.15 -19.98
C LEU A 139 -3.30 -6.85 -21.26
N ILE A 140 -2.03 -7.28 -21.32
CA ILE A 140 -1.47 -7.93 -22.51
C ILE A 140 -1.28 -9.43 -22.33
N ALA A 141 -1.16 -9.93 -21.09
CA ALA A 141 -0.97 -11.36 -20.84
C ALA A 141 -1.41 -11.79 -19.45
N ARG A 142 -1.73 -13.09 -19.31
CA ARG A 142 -2.10 -13.80 -18.09
C ARG A 142 -1.24 -15.07 -17.92
N PRO A 143 0.09 -14.96 -17.77
CA PRO A 143 0.98 -16.11 -17.59
C PRO A 143 0.73 -16.82 -16.26
N PRO A 144 1.39 -17.98 -16.00
CA PRO A 144 1.36 -18.65 -14.71
C PRO A 144 1.74 -17.75 -13.53
N HIS A 145 1.32 -18.14 -12.33
CA HIS A 145 1.67 -17.47 -11.09
C HIS A 145 3.18 -17.62 -10.80
N LEU A 146 3.88 -16.51 -10.63
CA LEU A 146 5.27 -16.44 -10.18
C LEU A 146 5.31 -15.48 -8.98
N HIS A 147 5.47 -16.04 -7.79
CA HIS A 147 5.35 -15.30 -6.52
C HIS A 147 6.39 -14.20 -6.38
N ASP A 148 5.96 -12.99 -5.97
CA ASP A 148 6.80 -11.80 -5.76
C ASP A 148 7.76 -11.54 -6.93
N GLY A 149 7.20 -11.59 -8.16
CA GLY A 149 7.98 -11.51 -9.38
C GLY A 149 8.51 -10.12 -9.69
N SER A 150 9.82 -10.02 -9.94
CA SER A 150 10.49 -8.84 -10.44
C SER A 150 10.74 -8.97 -11.95
N LEU A 151 10.04 -8.16 -12.75
CA LEU A 151 10.20 -8.11 -14.21
C LEU A 151 11.56 -7.48 -14.56
N PHE A 152 12.28 -8.09 -15.50
CA PHE A 152 13.58 -7.60 -15.93
C PHE A 152 13.76 -7.75 -17.45
N PHE A 153 14.12 -6.65 -18.10
CA PHE A 153 14.55 -6.60 -19.51
C PHE A 153 16.07 -6.56 -19.55
N ASP A 154 16.71 -7.58 -20.10
CA ASP A 154 18.17 -7.61 -20.21
C ASP A 154 18.65 -6.93 -21.51
N ASP A 155 19.92 -6.54 -21.54
CA ASP A 155 20.53 -5.80 -22.65
C ASP A 155 20.58 -6.60 -23.95
N ASP A 156 20.49 -7.94 -23.87
CA ASP A 156 20.45 -8.83 -25.02
C ASP A 156 19.04 -9.04 -25.61
N GLY A 157 18.04 -8.32 -25.08
CA GLY A 157 16.65 -8.37 -25.51
C GLY A 157 15.82 -9.51 -24.94
N ARG A 158 16.41 -10.34 -24.07
CA ARG A 158 15.67 -11.35 -23.31
C ARG A 158 14.93 -10.72 -22.12
N VAL A 159 13.85 -11.36 -21.72
CA VAL A 159 12.99 -10.90 -20.64
C VAL A 159 12.86 -11.99 -19.59
N TYR A 160 12.96 -11.60 -18.33
CA TYR A 160 12.96 -12.52 -17.21
C TYR A 160 12.04 -12.06 -16.09
N ILE A 161 11.59 -13.01 -15.28
CA ILE A 161 11.00 -12.77 -13.96
C ILE A 161 11.88 -13.46 -12.92
N PHE A 162 12.44 -12.68 -11.99
CA PHE A 162 13.02 -13.20 -10.77
C PHE A 162 11.89 -13.35 -9.76
N ASN A 163 11.73 -14.51 -9.14
CA ASN A 163 10.56 -14.80 -8.33
C ASN A 163 10.85 -15.77 -7.17
N GLY A 164 9.87 -15.93 -6.29
CA GLY A 164 9.93 -16.88 -5.20
C GLY A 164 11.15 -16.68 -4.30
N THR A 165 11.91 -17.72 -4.07
CA THR A 165 13.11 -17.72 -3.21
C THR A 165 14.41 -17.68 -4.02
N GLY A 166 14.44 -16.87 -5.08
CA GLY A 166 15.59 -16.75 -5.97
C GLY A 166 15.50 -17.67 -7.19
N HIS A 167 14.31 -17.81 -7.77
CA HIS A 167 14.09 -18.53 -9.02
C HIS A 167 14.10 -17.56 -10.21
N LEU A 168 14.67 -17.98 -11.34
CA LEU A 168 14.73 -17.23 -12.59
C LEU A 168 13.89 -17.93 -13.65
N THR A 169 12.92 -17.21 -14.23
CA THR A 169 12.06 -17.71 -15.30
C THR A 169 12.16 -16.81 -16.52
N GLU A 170 12.55 -17.35 -17.68
CA GLU A 170 12.60 -16.60 -18.95
C GLU A 170 11.20 -16.50 -19.57
N MET A 171 10.82 -15.27 -19.89
CA MET A 171 9.57 -14.98 -20.58
C MET A 171 9.80 -14.93 -22.11
N LYS A 172 8.74 -15.10 -22.90
CA LYS A 172 8.75 -14.68 -24.30
C LYS A 172 9.02 -13.17 -24.39
N ALA A 173 9.69 -12.73 -25.44
CA ALA A 173 10.05 -11.31 -25.61
C ALA A 173 8.83 -10.36 -25.65
N ASP A 174 7.67 -10.86 -26.08
CA ASP A 174 6.40 -10.13 -26.09
C ASP A 174 5.64 -10.21 -24.75
N LEU A 175 6.22 -10.84 -23.73
CA LEU A 175 5.66 -11.07 -22.40
C LEU A 175 4.37 -11.92 -22.37
N SER A 176 3.98 -12.54 -23.49
CA SER A 176 2.70 -13.26 -23.60
C SER A 176 2.63 -14.50 -22.70
N ASP A 177 3.78 -15.14 -22.41
CA ASP A 177 3.87 -16.35 -21.57
C ASP A 177 5.33 -16.65 -21.19
N ILE A 178 5.55 -17.66 -20.36
CA ILE A 178 6.86 -18.28 -20.13
C ILE A 178 7.38 -18.82 -21.46
N LYS A 179 8.67 -18.65 -21.73
CA LYS A 179 9.32 -19.12 -22.95
C LYS A 179 9.56 -20.63 -22.90
N PRO A 180 8.95 -21.42 -23.78
CA PRO A 180 9.21 -22.86 -23.83
C PRO A 180 10.69 -23.16 -24.11
N GLY A 181 11.33 -23.98 -23.25
CA GLY A 181 12.76 -24.28 -23.33
C GLY A 181 13.68 -23.12 -23.01
N GLY A 182 13.15 -22.02 -22.49
CA GLY A 182 13.92 -20.90 -21.94
C GLY A 182 14.58 -21.23 -20.61
N THR A 183 15.28 -20.25 -20.06
CA THR A 183 15.87 -20.39 -18.71
C THR A 183 14.76 -20.51 -17.66
N ASP A 184 14.80 -21.57 -16.86
CA ASP A 184 13.88 -21.81 -15.75
C ASP A 184 14.66 -22.57 -14.68
N MET A 185 15.17 -21.87 -13.64
CA MET A 185 16.10 -22.45 -12.70
C MET A 185 16.15 -21.75 -11.36
N GLN A 186 16.49 -22.48 -10.31
CA GLN A 186 16.89 -21.94 -9.01
C GLN A 186 18.31 -21.37 -9.12
N LEU A 187 18.50 -20.12 -8.69
CA LEU A 187 19.78 -19.39 -8.81
C LEU A 187 20.75 -19.72 -7.67
N PHE A 188 20.21 -19.99 -6.49
CA PHE A 188 20.97 -20.31 -5.26
C PHE A 188 20.07 -21.03 -4.28
N GLU A 189 20.66 -21.75 -3.34
CA GLU A 189 19.96 -22.34 -2.21
C GLU A 189 19.88 -21.36 -1.05
N ARG A 190 18.86 -21.53 -0.19
CA ARG A 190 18.74 -20.77 1.06
C ARG A 190 19.91 -21.07 1.99
N ASP A 191 20.48 -20.07 2.59
CA ASP A 191 21.44 -20.23 3.67
C ASP A 191 20.76 -20.65 4.98
N ALA A 192 21.55 -21.15 5.92
CA ALA A 192 21.06 -21.60 7.22
C ALA A 192 20.37 -20.47 8.02
N ASP A 193 20.76 -19.21 7.78
CA ASP A 193 20.20 -18.03 8.42
C ASP A 193 19.00 -17.39 7.68
N GLU A 194 18.43 -18.13 6.72
CA GLU A 194 17.25 -17.72 5.92
C GLU A 194 16.07 -18.69 6.08
N GLN A 195 16.05 -19.44 7.18
CA GLN A 195 15.01 -20.41 7.48
C GLN A 195 13.75 -19.72 8.00
N GLY A 196 12.88 -19.30 7.11
CA GLY A 196 11.67 -18.58 7.43
C GLY A 196 11.24 -17.73 6.26
N LEU A 197 11.74 -16.50 6.16
CA LEU A 197 11.39 -15.56 5.11
C LEU A 197 12.60 -15.36 4.18
N LEU A 198 12.38 -15.59 2.88
CA LEU A 198 13.24 -15.19 1.78
C LEU A 198 12.36 -15.01 0.55
N GLU A 199 11.99 -13.78 0.24
CA GLU A 199 11.06 -13.42 -0.86
C GLU A 199 11.24 -11.95 -1.26
N GLY A 200 10.28 -11.38 -2.01
CA GLY A 200 10.26 -9.96 -2.33
C GLY A 200 11.32 -9.56 -3.34
N SER A 201 11.46 -10.33 -4.41
CA SER A 201 12.47 -10.12 -5.45
C SER A 201 12.42 -8.70 -6.04
N SER A 202 13.58 -8.01 -6.07
CA SER A 202 13.78 -6.74 -6.76
C SER A 202 15.13 -6.75 -7.46
N VAL A 203 15.13 -6.75 -8.80
CA VAL A 203 16.36 -6.90 -9.59
C VAL A 203 16.74 -5.60 -10.29
N VAL A 204 18.04 -5.29 -10.27
CA VAL A 204 18.66 -4.23 -11.06
C VAL A 204 19.96 -4.74 -11.70
N LYS A 205 20.39 -4.08 -12.79
CA LYS A 205 21.71 -4.27 -13.39
C LYS A 205 22.52 -3.00 -13.22
N HIS A 206 23.72 -3.11 -12.71
CA HIS A 206 24.63 -1.98 -12.50
C HIS A 206 26.08 -2.42 -12.82
N ASP A 207 26.81 -1.60 -13.59
CA ASP A 207 28.17 -1.88 -14.03
C ASP A 207 28.36 -3.31 -14.59
N GLY A 208 27.38 -3.77 -15.39
CA GLY A 208 27.40 -5.08 -16.05
C GLY A 208 27.06 -6.26 -15.15
N ARG A 209 26.79 -6.05 -13.87
CA ARG A 209 26.43 -7.09 -12.89
C ARG A 209 24.94 -7.06 -12.54
N TYR A 210 24.42 -8.22 -12.15
CA TYR A 210 23.05 -8.40 -11.70
C TYR A 210 22.99 -8.37 -10.17
N TYR A 211 22.01 -7.66 -9.63
CA TYR A 211 21.77 -7.50 -8.20
C TYR A 211 20.31 -7.82 -7.93
N LEU A 212 20.08 -8.89 -7.18
CA LEU A 212 18.76 -9.32 -6.72
C LEU A 212 18.64 -9.02 -5.23
N LEU A 213 17.79 -8.05 -4.89
CA LEU A 213 17.44 -7.71 -3.51
C LEU A 213 16.27 -8.59 -3.06
N MET A 214 16.30 -8.99 -1.79
CA MET A 214 15.25 -9.80 -1.17
C MET A 214 15.16 -9.52 0.32
N ILE A 215 13.95 -9.56 0.86
CA ILE A 215 13.75 -9.60 2.31
C ILE A 215 14.14 -10.96 2.85
N SER A 216 14.80 -11.00 4.00
CA SER A 216 15.20 -12.22 4.70
C SER A 216 14.95 -12.11 6.20
N MET A 217 14.52 -13.20 6.81
CA MET A 217 14.38 -13.33 8.26
C MET A 217 14.42 -14.80 8.67
N ASP A 218 15.20 -15.13 9.67
CA ASP A 218 15.18 -16.46 10.30
C ASP A 218 14.17 -16.48 11.44
N TRP A 219 13.07 -17.20 11.27
CA TRP A 219 12.01 -17.32 12.28
C TRP A 219 12.40 -18.23 13.45
N SER A 220 13.44 -19.03 13.33
CA SER A 220 13.92 -19.89 14.41
C SER A 220 14.68 -19.12 15.49
N ILE A 221 15.11 -17.89 15.20
CA ILE A 221 15.88 -17.04 16.12
C ILE A 221 14.95 -15.98 16.72
N PRO A 222 14.58 -16.08 18.03
CA PRO A 222 13.76 -15.07 18.69
C PRO A 222 14.40 -13.67 18.63
N GLY A 223 13.62 -12.67 18.27
CA GLY A 223 14.08 -11.27 18.18
C GLY A 223 14.96 -10.95 16.96
N ARG A 224 15.13 -11.88 16.02
CA ARG A 224 15.81 -11.61 14.76
C ARG A 224 15.05 -10.52 13.99
N LEU A 225 15.80 -9.54 13.50
CA LEU A 225 15.22 -8.49 12.67
C LEU A 225 14.97 -8.99 11.23
N ARG A 226 13.99 -8.42 10.58
CA ARG A 226 13.95 -8.43 9.12
C ARG A 226 15.17 -7.70 8.60
N ARG A 227 15.71 -8.18 7.50
CA ARG A 227 16.86 -7.57 6.84
C ARG A 227 16.67 -7.58 5.34
N GLU A 228 17.36 -6.72 4.66
CA GLU A 228 17.48 -6.74 3.22
C GLU A 228 18.80 -7.40 2.84
N VAL A 229 18.73 -8.44 2.02
CA VAL A 229 19.90 -9.14 1.47
C VAL A 229 20.00 -8.85 -0.03
N CYS A 230 21.22 -8.85 -0.54
CA CYS A 230 21.48 -8.71 -1.97
C CYS A 230 22.32 -9.90 -2.45
N TYR A 231 21.85 -10.50 -3.53
CA TYR A 231 22.59 -11.51 -4.29
C TYR A 231 23.15 -10.87 -5.54
N ARG A 232 24.47 -11.02 -5.79
CA ARG A 232 25.18 -10.40 -6.91
C ARG A 232 25.83 -11.44 -7.80
N ALA A 233 25.78 -11.26 -9.13
CA ALA A 233 26.46 -12.12 -10.09
C ALA A 233 26.93 -11.34 -11.34
N ASP A 234 27.98 -11.83 -12.01
CA ASP A 234 28.45 -11.32 -13.30
C ASP A 234 27.57 -11.84 -14.48
N LYS A 235 26.88 -12.96 -14.29
CA LYS A 235 25.93 -13.56 -15.25
C LYS A 235 24.57 -13.70 -14.62
N ILE A 236 23.50 -13.53 -15.40
CA ILE A 236 22.14 -13.64 -14.91
C ILE A 236 21.84 -15.01 -14.28
N THR A 237 22.50 -16.07 -14.74
CA THR A 237 22.40 -17.43 -14.22
C THR A 237 23.35 -17.74 -13.07
N GLY A 238 24.13 -16.76 -12.61
CA GLY A 238 25.09 -16.94 -11.52
C GLY A 238 26.49 -17.40 -11.94
N PRO A 239 27.30 -17.88 -10.99
CA PRO A 239 26.96 -18.04 -9.56
C PRO A 239 26.73 -16.71 -8.83
N TYR A 240 25.84 -16.73 -7.84
CA TYR A 240 25.53 -15.56 -7.03
C TYR A 240 26.29 -15.56 -5.70
N GLU A 241 26.83 -14.41 -5.33
CA GLU A 241 27.36 -14.11 -4.00
C GLU A 241 26.30 -13.34 -3.19
N LYS A 242 26.24 -13.54 -1.86
CA LYS A 242 25.27 -12.87 -0.97
C LYS A 242 25.95 -11.88 -0.04
N ARG A 243 25.29 -10.77 0.22
CA ARG A 243 25.59 -9.83 1.31
C ARG A 243 24.31 -9.29 1.96
N VAL A 244 24.32 -9.15 3.29
CA VAL A 244 23.32 -8.36 4.01
C VAL A 244 23.63 -6.88 3.74
N ILE A 245 22.68 -6.16 3.15
CA ILE A 245 22.85 -4.75 2.76
C ILE A 245 22.13 -3.78 3.70
N LEU A 246 21.21 -4.29 4.53
CA LEU A 246 20.57 -3.56 5.61
C LEU A 246 20.06 -4.52 6.67
N GLU A 247 20.44 -4.31 7.93
CA GLU A 247 19.88 -4.99 9.11
C GLU A 247 19.92 -4.00 10.28
N THR A 248 18.83 -3.31 10.50
CA THR A 248 18.72 -2.29 11.55
C THR A 248 17.27 -2.17 12.03
N PRO A 249 17.04 -1.98 13.34
CA PRO A 249 15.75 -1.50 13.80
C PRO A 249 15.57 -0.04 13.39
N PHE A 250 14.32 0.39 13.30
CA PHE A 250 14.02 1.79 13.07
C PHE A 250 12.95 2.28 14.06
N GLU A 251 13.29 3.30 14.84
CA GLU A 251 12.51 3.80 15.97
C GLU A 251 12.20 2.65 16.98
N SER A 252 10.99 2.58 17.52
CA SER A 252 10.56 1.53 18.45
C SER A 252 10.02 0.27 17.77
N TYR A 253 10.13 0.19 16.43
CA TYR A 253 9.66 -0.93 15.63
C TYR A 253 10.81 -1.85 15.21
N GLY A 254 10.47 -3.02 14.68
CA GLY A 254 11.44 -3.99 14.19
C GLY A 254 12.24 -3.52 12.98
N GLY A 255 12.92 -4.46 12.36
CA GLY A 255 13.70 -4.20 11.15
C GLY A 255 12.85 -3.87 9.93
N VAL A 256 13.49 -3.34 8.92
CA VAL A 256 12.92 -3.04 7.61
C VAL A 256 13.25 -4.14 6.62
N GLY A 257 12.43 -4.35 5.66
CA GLY A 257 12.64 -5.33 4.58
C GLY A 257 11.45 -5.39 3.67
N GLN A 258 11.71 -5.68 2.53
CA GLN A 258 11.29 -5.70 1.16
C GLN A 258 11.13 -4.30 0.58
N GLY A 259 11.68 -4.14 -0.64
CA GLY A 259 11.59 -2.92 -1.41
C GLY A 259 12.48 -2.96 -2.63
N CYS A 260 13.02 -1.82 -3.00
CA CYS A 260 13.84 -1.69 -4.21
C CYS A 260 14.92 -0.64 -4.07
N ILE A 261 15.89 -0.68 -4.99
CA ILE A 261 16.80 0.42 -5.25
C ILE A 261 16.56 1.01 -6.64
N VAL A 262 16.81 2.29 -6.78
CA VAL A 262 16.62 3.03 -8.03
C VAL A 262 17.69 4.10 -8.19
N ASP A 263 18.16 4.28 -9.42
CA ASP A 263 19.10 5.36 -9.77
C ASP A 263 18.38 6.72 -9.84
N GLY A 264 19.07 7.77 -9.41
CA GLY A 264 18.63 9.14 -9.55
C GLY A 264 19.22 9.84 -10.78
N PRO A 265 18.73 11.04 -11.12
CA PRO A 265 19.11 11.73 -12.36
C PRO A 265 20.55 12.27 -12.39
N LYS A 266 21.25 12.29 -11.25
CA LYS A 266 22.64 12.77 -11.13
C LYS A 266 23.62 11.66 -10.77
N GLY A 267 23.21 10.38 -10.91
CA GLY A 267 24.01 9.21 -10.58
C GLY A 267 23.97 8.78 -9.11
N GLU A 268 23.19 9.46 -8.27
CA GLU A 268 22.86 8.99 -6.93
C GLU A 268 21.95 7.77 -6.98
N TRP A 269 21.92 6.98 -5.90
CA TRP A 269 21.04 5.83 -5.77
C TRP A 269 20.26 5.92 -4.46
N TYR A 270 19.02 5.43 -4.51
CA TYR A 270 18.10 5.43 -3.38
C TYR A 270 17.62 4.01 -3.08
N GLY A 271 17.47 3.70 -1.81
CA GLY A 271 16.71 2.55 -1.31
C GLY A 271 15.35 3.02 -0.81
N LEU A 272 14.29 2.29 -1.19
CA LEU A 272 12.94 2.47 -0.66
C LEU A 272 12.49 1.12 -0.12
N ILE A 273 12.48 0.97 1.21
CA ILE A 273 12.25 -0.29 1.92
C ILE A 273 11.16 -0.06 2.96
N PHE A 274 10.20 -0.99 3.12
CA PHE A 274 9.14 -0.77 4.09
C PHE A 274 9.45 -1.30 5.50
N GLN A 275 8.72 -0.78 6.47
CA GLN A 275 8.66 -1.25 7.85
C GLN A 275 7.22 -1.56 8.25
N ASP A 276 7.00 -2.67 8.98
CA ASP A 276 5.70 -2.96 9.60
C ASP A 276 5.51 -2.09 10.85
N ARG A 277 4.40 -1.35 10.89
CA ARG A 277 4.05 -0.45 12.01
C ARG A 277 2.66 -0.70 12.57
N GLY A 278 2.33 -1.95 12.83
CA GLY A 278 1.06 -2.30 13.48
C GLY A 278 -0.18 -1.84 12.71
N GLY A 279 -1.07 -1.14 13.38
CA GLY A 279 -2.38 -0.76 12.82
C GLY A 279 -2.33 0.14 11.59
N VAL A 280 -1.30 0.96 11.43
CA VAL A 280 -1.15 1.80 10.23
C VAL A 280 -0.77 0.99 8.99
N GLY A 281 -0.09 -0.16 9.17
CA GLY A 281 0.34 -1.01 8.07
C GLY A 281 1.83 -0.97 7.77
N ARG A 282 2.21 -1.17 6.51
CA ARG A 282 3.59 -1.24 6.03
C ARG A 282 3.98 0.10 5.39
N VAL A 283 4.93 0.79 6.00
CA VAL A 283 5.28 2.18 5.68
C VAL A 283 6.64 2.29 4.98
N PRO A 284 6.74 2.99 3.83
CA PRO A 284 7.99 3.20 3.12
C PRO A 284 8.99 4.08 3.86
N CYS A 285 10.24 3.60 3.96
CA CYS A 285 11.40 4.34 4.45
C CYS A 285 12.37 4.60 3.30
N LEU A 286 12.75 5.85 3.11
CA LEU A 286 13.72 6.30 2.10
C LEU A 286 15.11 6.38 2.72
N MET A 287 16.11 5.92 1.98
CA MET A 287 17.50 5.97 2.41
C MET A 287 18.47 6.06 1.23
N PRO A 288 19.69 6.58 1.41
CA PRO A 288 20.71 6.49 0.39
C PRO A 288 21.11 5.04 0.13
N CYS A 289 21.41 4.71 -1.12
CA CYS A 289 22.07 3.48 -1.53
C CYS A 289 23.48 3.82 -1.98
N ARG A 290 24.49 3.30 -1.31
CA ARG A 290 25.91 3.58 -1.54
C ARG A 290 26.60 2.35 -2.12
N TRP A 291 27.28 2.50 -3.25
CA TRP A 291 28.06 1.41 -3.84
C TRP A 291 29.41 1.27 -3.10
N VAL A 292 29.55 0.24 -2.26
CA VAL A 292 30.74 -0.04 -1.47
C VAL A 292 31.26 -1.43 -1.86
N ASP A 293 32.48 -1.52 -2.39
CA ASP A 293 33.08 -2.75 -2.92
C ASP A 293 32.17 -3.48 -3.94
N GLY A 294 31.42 -2.69 -4.73
CA GLY A 294 30.44 -3.19 -5.70
C GLY A 294 29.20 -3.81 -5.07
N TRP A 295 28.80 -3.41 -3.84
CA TRP A 295 27.55 -3.77 -3.18
C TRP A 295 26.68 -2.55 -2.90
N PRO A 296 25.35 -2.65 -3.09
CA PRO A 296 24.43 -1.54 -2.86
C PRO A 296 24.07 -1.43 -1.37
N MET A 297 24.98 -0.91 -0.56
CA MET A 297 24.77 -0.75 0.88
C MET A 297 23.73 0.33 1.17
N LEU A 298 22.70 -0.02 1.92
CA LEU A 298 21.59 0.85 2.28
C LEU A 298 21.81 1.58 3.61
N GLY A 299 21.15 2.74 3.76
CA GLY A 299 21.23 3.55 4.97
C GLY A 299 22.39 4.55 4.96
N ASP A 300 22.60 5.19 6.10
CA ASP A 300 23.75 6.08 6.33
C ASP A 300 25.07 5.29 6.40
N GLU A 301 26.17 5.97 6.72
CA GLU A 301 27.50 5.34 6.80
C GLU A 301 27.59 4.22 7.85
N ASN A 302 26.70 4.23 8.82
CA ASN A 302 26.60 3.22 9.89
C ASN A 302 25.53 2.14 9.60
N GLY A 303 24.85 2.21 8.45
CA GLY A 303 23.76 1.30 8.09
C GLY A 303 22.44 1.58 8.81
N HIS A 304 22.25 2.81 9.33
CA HIS A 304 20.99 3.23 9.93
C HIS A 304 20.08 3.94 8.92
N ILE A 305 18.78 3.92 9.19
CA ILE A 305 17.80 4.67 8.40
C ILE A 305 17.91 6.15 8.79
N PRO A 306 18.25 7.04 7.84
CA PRO A 306 18.36 8.47 8.12
C PRO A 306 16.99 9.03 8.51
N ASN A 307 16.94 9.86 9.57
CA ASN A 307 15.69 10.45 10.04
C ASN A 307 15.94 11.80 10.71
N ASP A 308 15.40 12.88 10.16
CA ASP A 308 15.40 14.19 10.81
C ASP A 308 14.08 14.43 11.56
N THR A 309 14.07 14.07 12.84
CA THR A 309 12.88 14.22 13.69
C THR A 309 12.53 15.68 14.01
N SER A 310 13.36 16.65 13.62
CA SER A 310 13.03 18.08 13.73
C SER A 310 12.08 18.56 12.61
N LEU A 311 11.97 17.77 11.53
CA LEU A 311 11.06 18.03 10.44
C LEU A 311 9.66 17.44 10.72
N PRO A 312 8.59 18.01 10.16
CA PRO A 312 7.28 17.39 10.19
C PRO A 312 7.26 16.12 9.33
N TYR A 313 6.33 15.21 9.59
CA TYR A 313 6.03 14.14 8.63
C TYR A 313 5.57 14.71 7.29
N THR A 314 5.88 13.99 6.22
CA THR A 314 5.50 14.37 4.85
C THR A 314 3.98 14.56 4.75
N ASP A 315 3.56 15.59 4.04
CA ASP A 315 2.16 15.81 3.69
C ASP A 315 1.71 14.76 2.65
N LEU A 316 0.74 13.95 3.02
CA LEU A 316 0.25 12.83 2.19
C LEU A 316 -0.89 13.22 1.24
N LYS A 317 -1.11 14.53 1.01
CA LYS A 317 -2.19 15.07 0.18
C LYS A 317 -2.24 14.53 -1.25
N GLY A 318 -1.13 14.00 -1.77
CA GLY A 318 -1.06 13.36 -3.09
C GLY A 318 -1.60 11.94 -3.14
N ILE A 319 -1.75 11.26 -1.98
CA ILE A 319 -2.16 9.84 -1.92
C ILE A 319 -3.37 9.57 -1.04
N MET A 320 -3.81 10.56 -0.28
CA MET A 320 -5.04 10.58 0.51
C MET A 320 -5.49 12.02 0.75
N GLY A 321 -6.75 12.22 1.16
CA GLY A 321 -7.23 13.55 1.43
C GLY A 321 -8.74 13.66 1.51
N SER A 322 -9.21 14.89 1.72
CA SER A 322 -10.62 15.24 1.74
C SER A 322 -11.26 15.15 0.36
N ASP A 323 -12.57 14.90 0.33
CA ASP A 323 -13.35 14.84 -0.90
C ASP A 323 -14.73 15.46 -0.68
N THR A 324 -15.16 16.33 -1.58
CA THR A 324 -16.49 16.94 -1.60
C THR A 324 -17.44 16.28 -2.61
N PHE A 325 -16.98 15.22 -3.27
CA PHE A 325 -17.73 14.51 -4.31
C PHE A 325 -18.32 15.40 -5.40
N SER A 326 -17.65 16.55 -5.64
CA SER A 326 -18.10 17.55 -6.62
C SER A 326 -17.80 17.17 -8.07
N ASP A 327 -16.83 16.29 -8.32
CA ASP A 327 -16.63 15.70 -9.64
C ASP A 327 -17.73 14.66 -9.90
N SER A 328 -18.61 14.98 -10.87
CA SER A 328 -19.71 14.07 -11.22
C SER A 328 -19.31 12.90 -12.12
N LYS A 329 -18.03 12.78 -12.47
CA LYS A 329 -17.55 11.74 -13.40
C LYS A 329 -16.72 10.69 -12.71
N HIS A 330 -15.85 11.09 -11.78
CA HIS A 330 -14.85 10.19 -11.19
C HIS A 330 -14.77 10.39 -9.68
N LEU A 331 -14.64 9.30 -8.95
CA LEU A 331 -14.14 9.35 -7.58
C LEU A 331 -12.67 9.83 -7.60
N SER A 332 -12.28 10.56 -6.56
CA SER A 332 -10.89 10.89 -6.33
C SER A 332 -10.04 9.61 -6.27
N LEU A 333 -8.80 9.67 -6.78
CA LEU A 333 -7.84 8.56 -6.74
C LEU A 333 -7.42 8.13 -5.32
N TYR A 334 -7.94 8.79 -4.29
CA TYR A 334 -7.76 8.41 -2.88
C TYR A 334 -8.62 7.21 -2.47
N TRP A 335 -9.71 6.93 -3.20
CA TRP A 335 -10.70 5.94 -2.85
C TRP A 335 -10.47 4.60 -3.54
N GLN A 336 -10.71 3.55 -2.79
CA GLN A 336 -10.74 2.18 -3.29
C GLN A 336 -11.95 1.44 -2.70
N TRP A 337 -12.65 0.71 -3.55
CA TRP A 337 -13.72 -0.18 -3.12
C TRP A 337 -13.17 -1.42 -2.44
N ASN A 338 -13.82 -1.86 -1.41
CA ASN A 338 -13.58 -3.17 -0.81
C ASN A 338 -14.15 -4.24 -1.75
N HIS A 339 -13.29 -4.87 -2.58
CA HIS A 339 -13.64 -5.74 -3.70
C HIS A 339 -14.23 -4.98 -4.92
N ASN A 340 -14.69 -5.72 -5.94
CA ASN A 340 -15.30 -5.12 -7.12
C ASN A 340 -16.60 -4.40 -6.75
N PRO A 341 -16.80 -3.15 -7.16
CA PRO A 341 -18.06 -2.45 -6.93
C PRO A 341 -19.17 -2.96 -7.85
N ILE A 342 -20.40 -2.83 -7.40
CA ILE A 342 -21.61 -2.93 -8.20
C ILE A 342 -21.94 -1.53 -8.70
N ASP A 343 -21.71 -1.26 -9.99
CA ASP A 343 -21.74 0.10 -10.55
C ASP A 343 -23.13 0.75 -10.49
N GLU A 344 -24.18 -0.04 -10.59
CA GLU A 344 -25.55 0.44 -10.51
C GLU A 344 -25.96 0.87 -9.10
N ALA A 345 -25.17 0.50 -8.09
CA ALA A 345 -25.47 0.76 -6.69
C ALA A 345 -24.68 1.93 -6.08
N TRP A 346 -24.03 2.73 -6.90
CA TRP A 346 -23.45 4.01 -6.46
C TRP A 346 -23.53 5.07 -7.56
N SER A 347 -23.47 6.35 -7.20
CA SER A 347 -23.56 7.43 -8.18
C SER A 347 -23.03 8.77 -7.66
N LEU A 348 -22.29 9.47 -8.52
CA LEU A 348 -21.91 10.89 -8.34
C LEU A 348 -22.86 11.85 -9.10
N LYS A 349 -23.86 11.31 -9.82
CA LYS A 349 -24.74 12.09 -10.72
C LYS A 349 -26.16 12.21 -10.21
N GLU A 350 -26.69 11.20 -9.53
CA GLU A 350 -28.09 11.17 -9.08
C GLU A 350 -28.42 12.29 -8.09
N ARG A 351 -27.44 12.71 -7.28
CA ARG A 351 -27.50 13.91 -6.47
C ARG A 351 -26.20 14.69 -6.63
N LYS A 352 -26.24 15.83 -7.31
CA LYS A 352 -25.05 16.62 -7.60
C LYS A 352 -24.34 17.05 -6.31
N GLY A 353 -23.01 16.84 -6.25
CA GLY A 353 -22.18 17.19 -5.10
C GLY A 353 -22.27 16.18 -3.96
N TYR A 354 -22.75 14.98 -4.22
CA TYR A 354 -22.84 13.88 -3.26
C TYR A 354 -22.39 12.58 -3.91
N LEU A 355 -21.82 11.71 -3.10
CA LEU A 355 -21.71 10.29 -3.42
C LEU A 355 -22.95 9.57 -2.87
N ARG A 356 -23.79 9.05 -3.76
CA ARG A 356 -24.91 8.18 -3.38
C ARG A 356 -24.46 6.73 -3.29
N LEU A 357 -24.74 6.08 -2.17
CA LEU A 357 -24.56 4.64 -1.98
C LEU A 357 -25.94 4.01 -1.79
N LYS A 358 -26.29 3.06 -2.66
CA LYS A 358 -27.55 2.31 -2.60
C LYS A 358 -27.31 0.92 -2.04
N THR A 359 -28.30 0.38 -1.35
CA THR A 359 -28.25 -1.00 -0.89
C THR A 359 -28.42 -1.96 -2.07
N ALA A 360 -27.33 -2.64 -2.47
CA ALA A 360 -27.26 -3.45 -3.68
C ALA A 360 -27.78 -4.88 -3.49
N ARG A 361 -27.50 -5.45 -2.32
CA ARG A 361 -27.86 -6.81 -1.92
C ARG A 361 -28.25 -6.83 -0.45
N VAL A 362 -29.07 -7.82 -0.08
CA VAL A 362 -29.28 -8.17 1.34
C VAL A 362 -28.08 -8.99 1.80
N VAL A 363 -27.43 -8.54 2.86
CA VAL A 363 -26.24 -9.18 3.44
C VAL A 363 -26.31 -9.09 4.96
N ASP A 364 -25.64 -10.02 5.64
CA ASP A 364 -25.75 -10.14 7.10
C ASP A 364 -24.77 -9.24 7.87
N ASN A 365 -23.73 -8.72 7.20
CA ASN A 365 -22.66 -7.98 7.86
C ASN A 365 -21.85 -7.11 6.89
N LEU A 366 -21.04 -6.21 7.46
CA LEU A 366 -20.16 -5.28 6.74
C LEU A 366 -19.13 -5.99 5.84
N TYR A 367 -18.60 -7.14 6.25
CA TYR A 367 -17.49 -7.80 5.54
C TYR A 367 -17.88 -8.40 4.19
N VAL A 368 -19.15 -8.58 3.94
CA VAL A 368 -19.70 -9.03 2.64
C VAL A 368 -20.61 -7.97 2.01
N ALA A 369 -20.59 -6.74 2.56
CA ALA A 369 -21.30 -5.60 2.01
C ALA A 369 -20.62 -5.07 0.74
N PRO A 370 -21.29 -5.09 -0.42
CA PRO A 370 -20.75 -4.47 -1.63
C PRO A 370 -20.70 -2.95 -1.49
N ASN A 371 -19.87 -2.31 -2.29
CA ASN A 371 -19.71 -0.86 -2.35
C ASN A 371 -19.31 -0.22 -1.01
N THR A 372 -18.55 -0.94 -0.18
CA THR A 372 -17.83 -0.36 0.94
C THR A 372 -16.63 0.39 0.38
N LEU A 373 -16.61 1.71 0.56
CA LEU A 373 -15.57 2.61 0.02
C LEU A 373 -14.50 2.87 1.07
N THR A 374 -13.24 2.69 0.72
CA THR A 374 -12.13 2.80 1.69
C THR A 374 -11.10 3.84 1.31
N GLN A 375 -10.46 4.42 2.34
CA GLN A 375 -9.27 5.24 2.20
C GLN A 375 -8.23 4.82 3.26
N ARG A 376 -6.94 5.02 2.98
CA ARG A 376 -5.87 4.78 3.94
C ARG A 376 -6.06 5.61 5.20
N LEU A 377 -5.66 5.06 6.34
CA LEU A 377 -5.34 5.82 7.54
C LEU A 377 -3.83 6.10 7.56
N CYS A 378 -3.39 7.13 8.28
CA CYS A 378 -1.96 7.46 8.37
C CYS A 378 -1.53 7.86 9.77
N GLY A 379 -0.25 7.63 10.05
CA GLY A 379 0.42 8.09 11.27
C GLY A 379 1.04 9.49 11.12
N PRO A 380 1.47 10.09 12.25
CA PRO A 380 1.33 9.54 13.61
C PRO A 380 -0.10 9.46 14.10
N ALA A 381 -0.99 10.37 13.64
CA ALA A 381 -2.42 10.32 13.87
C ALA A 381 -3.17 10.99 12.70
N CYS A 382 -4.42 10.62 12.52
CA CYS A 382 -5.29 11.27 11.53
C CYS A 382 -6.75 11.24 11.98
N THR A 383 -7.54 12.14 11.40
CA THR A 383 -8.98 12.24 11.66
C THR A 383 -9.73 12.25 10.33
N GLY A 384 -10.73 11.40 10.22
CA GLY A 384 -11.70 11.39 9.12
C GLY A 384 -13.08 11.77 9.63
N THR A 385 -13.74 12.74 9.00
CA THR A 385 -15.11 13.12 9.30
C THR A 385 -15.96 12.97 8.04
N VAL A 386 -16.98 12.13 8.10
CA VAL A 386 -17.92 11.89 6.99
C VAL A 386 -19.25 12.53 7.30
N VAL A 387 -19.81 13.26 6.35
CA VAL A 387 -21.13 13.90 6.46
C VAL A 387 -22.14 13.10 5.65
N ILE A 388 -23.15 12.53 6.32
CA ILE A 388 -24.10 11.59 5.73
C ILE A 388 -25.53 12.15 5.84
N ASP A 389 -26.23 12.23 4.71
CA ASP A 389 -27.69 12.34 4.66
C ASP A 389 -28.27 10.91 4.56
N TYR A 390 -28.90 10.48 5.63
CA TYR A 390 -29.43 9.10 5.75
C TYR A 390 -30.95 9.03 5.58
N SER A 391 -31.58 10.10 5.10
CA SER A 391 -33.04 10.17 4.92
C SER A 391 -33.61 9.11 3.97
N GLY A 392 -32.77 8.58 3.07
CA GLY A 392 -33.15 7.55 2.10
C GLY A 392 -33.04 6.09 2.59
N MET A 393 -32.65 5.86 3.84
CA MET A 393 -32.56 4.51 4.41
C MET A 393 -33.96 3.86 4.54
N LYS A 394 -33.99 2.53 4.45
CA LYS A 394 -35.17 1.68 4.74
C LYS A 394 -34.91 0.84 5.97
N ASP A 395 -35.98 0.27 6.53
CA ASP A 395 -35.86 -0.64 7.67
C ASP A 395 -35.00 -1.85 7.36
N GLY A 396 -33.98 -2.09 8.19
CA GLY A 396 -32.93 -3.07 7.99
C GLY A 396 -31.68 -2.53 7.29
N ASP A 397 -31.63 -1.23 6.94
CA ASP A 397 -30.43 -0.62 6.40
C ASP A 397 -29.45 -0.21 7.51
N HIS A 398 -28.16 -0.37 7.22
CA HIS A 398 -27.02 0.00 8.04
C HIS A 398 -26.11 0.90 7.21
N CYS A 399 -25.75 2.08 7.73
CA CYS A 399 -24.74 2.95 7.07
C CYS A 399 -23.83 3.60 8.09
N GLY A 400 -22.60 3.89 7.71
CA GLY A 400 -21.68 4.53 8.63
C GLY A 400 -20.23 4.52 8.20
N ILE A 401 -19.34 4.58 9.20
CA ILE A 401 -17.89 4.52 9.04
C ILE A 401 -17.28 3.42 9.92
N ALA A 402 -16.09 2.95 9.51
CA ALA A 402 -15.37 1.96 10.29
C ALA A 402 -13.84 2.23 10.28
N ALA A 403 -13.16 1.87 11.36
CA ALA A 403 -11.76 1.49 11.34
C ALA A 403 -11.71 0.03 10.87
N PHE A 404 -11.63 -0.15 9.55
CA PHE A 404 -11.92 -1.41 8.87
C PHE A 404 -10.68 -2.29 8.77
N ASN A 405 -10.79 -3.49 9.30
CA ASN A 405 -9.84 -4.59 9.17
C ASN A 405 -10.53 -5.91 9.55
N GLY A 406 -9.84 -7.01 9.71
CA GLY A 406 -10.41 -8.30 10.17
C GLY A 406 -11.13 -8.22 11.53
N ASP A 407 -10.65 -7.35 12.42
CA ASP A 407 -11.37 -6.83 13.58
C ASP A 407 -11.59 -5.33 13.32
N SER A 408 -12.81 -4.86 13.39
CA SER A 408 -13.20 -3.49 13.06
C SER A 408 -13.91 -2.79 14.22
N GLY A 409 -13.58 -1.52 14.45
CA GLY A 409 -14.43 -0.61 15.19
C GLY A 409 -15.40 0.05 14.21
N VAL A 410 -16.70 0.00 14.48
CA VAL A 410 -17.75 0.45 13.56
C VAL A 410 -18.65 1.47 14.24
N LEU A 411 -18.86 2.62 13.61
CA LEU A 411 -19.85 3.62 14.01
C LEU A 411 -20.90 3.70 12.90
N GLN A 412 -22.13 3.24 13.20
CA GLN A 412 -23.17 3.08 12.18
C GLN A 412 -24.56 3.56 12.63
N ILE A 413 -25.31 4.08 11.68
CA ILE A 413 -26.74 4.33 11.81
C ILE A 413 -27.46 3.04 11.40
N VAL A 414 -28.36 2.58 12.24
CA VAL A 414 -29.24 1.44 11.99
C VAL A 414 -30.67 1.97 11.92
N ARG A 415 -31.40 1.65 10.85
CA ARG A 415 -32.82 1.94 10.76
C ARG A 415 -33.63 0.70 11.04
N GLU A 416 -34.49 0.76 12.04
CA GLU A 416 -35.34 -0.34 12.43
C GLU A 416 -36.71 0.14 12.91
N ASN A 417 -37.81 -0.47 12.40
CA ASN A 417 -39.19 -0.14 12.75
C ASN A 417 -39.51 1.38 12.66
N GLY A 418 -38.93 2.04 11.64
CA GLY A 418 -39.11 3.46 11.39
C GLY A 418 -38.25 4.39 12.25
N SER A 419 -37.51 3.88 13.23
CA SER A 419 -36.61 4.63 14.11
C SER A 419 -35.16 4.50 13.67
N TYR A 420 -34.31 5.44 14.09
CA TYR A 420 -32.88 5.46 13.80
C TYR A 420 -32.07 5.38 15.10
N ARG A 421 -31.13 4.48 15.16
CA ARG A 421 -30.15 4.38 16.23
C ARG A 421 -28.75 4.60 15.68
N LEU A 422 -27.92 5.37 16.36
CA LEU A 422 -26.49 5.42 16.13
C LEU A 422 -25.83 4.44 17.10
N VAL A 423 -25.04 3.51 16.56
CA VAL A 423 -24.43 2.40 17.31
C VAL A 423 -22.93 2.40 17.08
N MET A 424 -22.14 2.30 18.15
CA MET A 424 -20.73 1.94 18.08
C MET A 424 -20.59 0.48 18.50
N SER A 425 -19.95 -0.32 17.65
CA SER A 425 -19.69 -1.74 17.88
C SER A 425 -18.25 -2.13 17.55
N GLU A 426 -17.80 -3.21 18.17
CA GLU A 426 -16.66 -3.99 17.71
C GLU A 426 -17.14 -5.20 16.93
N GLU A 427 -16.61 -5.37 15.74
CA GLU A 427 -16.98 -6.47 14.85
C GLU A 427 -15.74 -7.29 14.49
N LYS A 428 -15.89 -8.61 14.53
CA LYS A 428 -14.79 -9.53 14.22
C LYS A 428 -15.22 -10.55 13.19
N SER A 429 -14.55 -10.56 12.05
CA SER A 429 -14.75 -11.56 11.01
C SER A 429 -14.11 -12.89 11.38
N ILE A 430 -14.86 -13.98 11.20
CA ILE A 430 -14.40 -15.35 11.39
C ILE A 430 -14.52 -16.07 10.06
N PHE A 431 -13.40 -16.60 9.58
CA PHE A 431 -13.35 -17.29 8.31
C PHE A 431 -13.54 -18.79 8.49
N GLU A 432 -14.17 -19.44 7.52
CA GLU A 432 -14.19 -20.89 7.41
C GLU A 432 -12.75 -21.44 7.41
N LYS A 433 -12.52 -22.50 8.14
CA LYS A 433 -11.19 -23.11 8.26
C LYS A 433 -10.62 -23.47 6.87
N GLY A 434 -9.45 -22.92 6.57
CA GLY A 434 -8.75 -23.18 5.30
C GLY A 434 -9.37 -22.53 4.07
N LYS A 435 -10.37 -21.66 4.23
CA LYS A 435 -11.03 -20.93 3.14
C LYS A 435 -10.96 -19.42 3.37
N ARG A 436 -11.41 -18.67 2.37
CA ARG A 436 -11.59 -17.19 2.45
C ARG A 436 -13.06 -16.77 2.47
N ASN A 437 -13.95 -17.68 2.85
CA ASN A 437 -15.35 -17.37 3.06
C ASN A 437 -15.56 -16.87 4.49
N ILE A 438 -16.43 -15.90 4.65
CA ILE A 438 -16.88 -15.47 5.99
C ILE A 438 -17.83 -16.55 6.52
N GLU A 439 -17.45 -17.22 7.60
CA GLU A 439 -18.29 -18.16 8.33
C GLU A 439 -19.35 -17.40 9.16
N ARG A 440 -18.88 -16.41 9.92
CA ARG A 440 -19.72 -15.55 10.75
C ARG A 440 -18.98 -14.28 11.15
N VAL A 441 -19.71 -13.30 11.62
CA VAL A 441 -19.19 -12.10 12.27
C VAL A 441 -19.73 -12.04 13.70
N THR A 442 -18.84 -11.82 14.66
CA THR A 442 -19.27 -11.50 16.03
C THR A 442 -19.38 -9.99 16.15
N VAL A 443 -20.48 -9.51 16.70
CA VAL A 443 -20.75 -8.09 16.90
C VAL A 443 -20.94 -7.85 18.41
N GLU A 444 -20.21 -6.90 18.95
CA GLU A 444 -20.34 -6.45 20.32
C GLU A 444 -20.70 -4.97 20.35
N GLU A 445 -21.97 -4.64 20.62
CA GLU A 445 -22.40 -3.25 20.79
C GLU A 445 -21.74 -2.66 22.05
N LYS A 446 -21.01 -1.57 21.89
CA LYS A 446 -20.32 -0.87 23.00
C LYS A 446 -21.14 0.32 23.51
N ALA A 447 -21.85 0.99 22.63
CA ALA A 447 -22.75 2.10 22.99
C ALA A 447 -23.74 2.36 21.87
N SER A 448 -24.89 2.92 22.23
CA SER A 448 -25.86 3.41 21.26
C SER A 448 -26.63 4.62 21.76
N VAL A 449 -27.19 5.38 20.82
CA VAL A 449 -28.05 6.53 21.08
C VAL A 449 -29.15 6.59 20.02
N GLU A 450 -30.37 6.90 20.44
CA GLU A 450 -31.48 7.18 19.53
C GLU A 450 -31.25 8.51 18.81
N LEU A 451 -31.48 8.52 17.49
CA LEU A 451 -31.44 9.75 16.71
C LEU A 451 -32.84 10.33 16.53
N PRO A 452 -33.03 11.64 16.76
CA PRO A 452 -34.34 12.25 16.56
C PRO A 452 -34.86 12.06 15.14
N ALA A 453 -36.16 11.80 15.01
CA ALA A 453 -36.79 11.50 13.70
C ALA A 453 -36.65 12.62 12.68
N GLU A 454 -36.55 13.87 13.14
CA GLU A 454 -36.31 15.07 12.33
C GLU A 454 -34.86 15.20 11.84
N THR A 455 -33.90 14.54 12.49
CA THR A 455 -32.49 14.57 12.08
C THR A 455 -32.32 13.73 10.82
N LYS A 456 -31.83 14.34 9.75
CA LYS A 456 -31.62 13.67 8.44
C LYS A 456 -30.15 13.65 8.03
N ARG A 457 -29.33 14.47 8.68
CA ARG A 457 -27.90 14.64 8.39
C ARG A 457 -27.10 14.53 9.66
N ILE A 458 -25.99 13.82 9.58
CA ILE A 458 -25.08 13.59 10.71
C ILE A 458 -23.63 13.65 10.24
N TYR A 459 -22.75 14.01 11.15
CA TYR A 459 -21.31 13.99 11.01
C TYR A 459 -20.77 12.85 11.85
N LEU A 460 -20.13 11.87 11.21
CA LEU A 460 -19.47 10.75 11.86
C LEU A 460 -17.96 10.95 11.78
N ARG A 461 -17.30 10.86 12.92
CA ARG A 461 -15.86 11.09 13.04
C ARG A 461 -15.15 9.85 13.55
N LEU A 462 -14.05 9.48 12.88
CA LEU A 462 -13.05 8.54 13.32
C LEU A 462 -11.74 9.29 13.54
N HIS A 463 -11.14 9.13 14.71
CA HIS A 463 -9.77 9.55 14.99
C HIS A 463 -8.92 8.32 15.20
N ALA A 464 -7.82 8.19 14.44
CA ALA A 464 -6.85 7.10 14.51
C ALA A 464 -5.53 7.63 15.07
N ASP A 465 -5.05 7.00 16.13
CA ASP A 465 -3.80 7.31 16.82
C ASP A 465 -2.82 6.14 16.68
N PHE A 466 -1.76 6.33 15.90
CA PHE A 466 -0.70 5.37 15.61
C PHE A 466 0.63 5.74 16.28
N HIS A 467 0.63 6.59 17.29
CA HIS A 467 1.84 6.80 18.10
C HIS A 467 2.32 5.48 18.68
N PRO A 468 3.62 5.28 18.89
CA PRO A 468 4.18 4.02 19.39
C PRO A 468 3.41 3.45 20.59
N GLY A 469 2.92 2.20 20.44
CA GLY A 469 2.15 1.51 21.47
C GLY A 469 0.66 1.88 21.55
N ARG A 470 0.18 2.85 20.76
CA ARG A 470 -1.23 3.25 20.75
C ARG A 470 -2.05 2.38 19.80
N ASP A 471 -2.00 2.55 18.49
CA ASP A 471 -2.82 1.86 17.49
C ASP A 471 -4.31 1.83 17.88
N ILE A 472 -4.92 3.00 18.11
CA ILE A 472 -6.27 3.12 18.64
C ILE A 472 -7.13 3.96 17.71
N ALA A 473 -8.36 3.52 17.44
CA ALA A 473 -9.41 4.32 16.85
C ALA A 473 -10.45 4.73 17.89
N THR A 474 -10.90 5.98 17.85
CA THR A 474 -12.01 6.50 18.63
C THR A 474 -13.06 7.11 17.73
N PHE A 475 -14.31 7.13 18.21
CA PHE A 475 -15.46 7.56 17.41
C PHE A 475 -16.22 8.68 18.11
N ALA A 476 -16.74 9.61 17.30
CA ALA A 476 -17.61 10.67 17.75
C ALA A 476 -18.64 11.02 16.67
N TYR A 477 -19.72 11.66 17.05
CA TYR A 477 -20.74 12.16 16.13
C TYR A 477 -21.15 13.59 16.47
N SER A 478 -21.75 14.25 15.48
CA SER A 478 -22.33 15.59 15.64
C SER A 478 -23.54 15.77 14.72
N THR A 479 -24.53 16.52 15.17
CA THR A 479 -25.70 16.91 14.35
C THR A 479 -25.57 18.32 13.79
N ASP A 480 -24.65 19.13 14.32
CA ASP A 480 -24.42 20.53 13.92
C ASP A 480 -23.08 20.75 13.20
N GLY A 481 -22.21 19.73 13.18
CA GLY A 481 -20.88 19.78 12.61
C GLY A 481 -19.86 20.60 13.41
N LYS A 482 -20.22 21.07 14.61
CA LYS A 482 -19.37 21.88 15.48
C LYS A 482 -19.01 21.17 16.77
N SER A 483 -20.04 20.68 17.45
CA SER A 483 -19.89 19.99 18.74
C SER A 483 -19.93 18.49 18.52
N PHE A 484 -18.82 17.79 18.80
CA PHE A 484 -18.72 16.35 18.64
C PHE A 484 -18.83 15.64 19.99
N THR A 485 -19.73 14.67 20.05
CA THR A 485 -19.96 13.81 21.21
C THR A 485 -19.27 12.47 20.97
N PRO A 486 -18.32 12.05 21.84
CA PRO A 486 -17.76 10.71 21.78
C PRO A 486 -18.84 9.63 21.95
N LEU A 487 -18.68 8.51 21.25
CA LEU A 487 -19.59 7.36 21.40
C LEU A 487 -18.78 6.06 21.41
N GLY A 488 -19.01 5.23 22.42
CA GLY A 488 -18.40 3.92 22.59
C GLY A 488 -17.03 3.95 23.25
N THR A 489 -16.22 2.96 22.96
CA THR A 489 -14.90 2.71 23.54
C THR A 489 -13.79 2.84 22.52
N GLU A 490 -12.53 2.90 22.97
CA GLU A 490 -11.36 2.77 22.11
C GLU A 490 -11.37 1.41 21.41
N HIS A 491 -11.15 1.41 20.09
CA HIS A 491 -10.94 0.20 19.29
C HIS A 491 -9.45 0.01 19.03
N LYS A 492 -8.91 -1.17 19.37
CA LYS A 492 -7.50 -1.51 19.13
C LYS A 492 -7.30 -1.95 17.67
N MET A 493 -6.63 -1.12 16.89
CA MET A 493 -6.22 -1.45 15.54
C MET A 493 -4.95 -2.32 15.54
N ARG A 494 -4.73 -3.09 14.47
CA ARG A 494 -3.53 -3.92 14.27
C ARG A 494 -3.34 -4.25 12.80
N PHE A 495 -2.16 -4.68 12.45
CA PHE A 495 -1.94 -5.37 11.18
C PHE A 495 -2.56 -6.78 11.25
N ASP A 496 -3.39 -7.13 10.31
CA ASP A 496 -4.03 -8.45 10.27
C ASP A 496 -3.29 -9.40 9.34
N TYR A 497 -2.31 -10.11 9.85
CA TYR A 497 -1.50 -11.06 9.08
C TYR A 497 -2.26 -12.27 8.55
N THR A 498 -3.40 -12.63 9.15
CA THR A 498 -4.05 -13.91 8.88
C THR A 498 -5.25 -13.82 7.93
N ARG A 499 -5.95 -12.69 7.93
CA ARG A 499 -7.20 -12.50 7.18
C ARG A 499 -7.06 -11.48 6.05
N MET A 500 -6.70 -10.24 6.36
CA MET A 500 -6.69 -9.14 5.39
C MET A 500 -5.29 -8.77 4.89
N PHE A 501 -4.25 -9.07 5.65
CA PHE A 501 -2.84 -8.82 5.35
C PHE A 501 -2.54 -7.35 5.04
N MET A 502 -3.18 -6.43 5.75
CA MET A 502 -3.03 -4.98 5.61
C MET A 502 -3.23 -4.25 6.93
N GLY A 503 -2.86 -2.97 6.95
CA GLY A 503 -3.23 -2.02 7.99
C GLY A 503 -4.72 -1.67 7.94
N SER A 504 -5.21 -1.02 9.00
CA SER A 504 -6.59 -0.56 9.08
C SER A 504 -6.87 0.55 8.05
N LYS A 505 -8.08 0.57 7.51
CA LYS A 505 -8.57 1.60 6.58
C LYS A 505 -9.76 2.34 7.19
N LEU A 506 -9.94 3.60 6.85
CA LEU A 506 -11.27 4.21 6.99
C LEU A 506 -12.18 3.57 5.94
N ALA A 507 -13.37 3.12 6.35
CA ALA A 507 -14.40 2.65 5.44
C ALA A 507 -15.67 3.49 5.58
N ILE A 508 -16.37 3.71 4.46
CA ILE A 508 -17.71 4.27 4.37
C ILE A 508 -18.60 3.21 3.73
N PHE A 509 -19.74 2.91 4.31
CA PHE A 509 -20.58 1.81 3.84
C PHE A 509 -22.07 2.11 3.95
N ASN A 510 -22.85 1.38 3.14
CA ASN A 510 -24.31 1.30 3.23
C ASN A 510 -24.77 -0.07 2.74
N TYR A 511 -25.42 -0.86 3.59
CA TYR A 511 -25.95 -2.18 3.24
C TYR A 511 -27.30 -2.45 3.90
N ALA A 512 -28.01 -3.45 3.40
CA ALA A 512 -29.32 -3.84 3.89
C ALA A 512 -29.29 -5.27 4.43
N THR A 513 -29.99 -5.49 5.55
CA THR A 513 -30.18 -6.83 6.17
C THR A 513 -31.57 -7.43 5.88
N ARG A 514 -32.53 -6.63 5.38
CA ARG A 514 -33.90 -7.08 5.13
C ARG A 514 -34.33 -6.94 3.67
N GLN A 515 -34.17 -5.76 3.09
CA GLN A 515 -34.61 -5.46 1.72
C GLN A 515 -33.74 -4.40 1.10
N THR A 516 -33.50 -4.49 -0.20
CA THR A 516 -32.75 -3.47 -0.97
C THR A 516 -33.61 -2.25 -1.32
N GLY A 517 -32.96 -1.23 -1.92
CA GLY A 517 -33.62 -0.02 -2.43
C GLY A 517 -33.60 1.15 -1.47
N GLY A 518 -32.91 1.02 -0.31
CA GLY A 518 -32.52 2.18 0.48
C GLY A 518 -31.24 2.81 -0.06
N HIS A 519 -30.98 4.05 0.33
CA HIS A 519 -29.76 4.75 -0.03
C HIS A 519 -29.36 5.79 1.02
N VAL A 520 -28.10 6.18 0.97
CA VAL A 520 -27.56 7.32 1.70
C VAL A 520 -26.77 8.21 0.74
N ASP A 521 -26.68 9.49 1.07
CA ASP A 521 -25.92 10.47 0.31
C ASP A 521 -24.79 11.02 1.17
N ILE A 522 -23.56 10.80 0.74
CA ILE A 522 -22.36 11.31 1.40
C ILE A 522 -22.05 12.69 0.82
N ASP A 523 -22.19 13.74 1.66
CA ASP A 523 -21.96 15.12 1.27
C ASP A 523 -20.47 15.41 1.08
N ARG A 524 -19.66 15.00 2.04
CA ARG A 524 -18.20 15.16 1.99
C ARG A 524 -17.50 14.25 3.00
N TYR A 525 -16.24 14.12 2.76
CA TYR A 525 -15.24 13.56 3.66
C TYR A 525 -14.18 14.61 3.96
N ASP A 526 -14.01 14.99 5.21
CA ASP A 526 -12.98 15.89 5.69
C ASP A 526 -11.85 15.07 6.34
N PHE A 527 -10.63 15.22 5.83
CA PHE A 527 -9.44 14.51 6.30
C PHE A 527 -8.42 15.47 6.89
N GLU A 528 -7.91 15.13 8.06
CA GLU A 528 -6.87 15.87 8.76
C GLU A 528 -5.73 14.92 9.15
N GLN A 529 -4.50 15.26 8.79
CA GLN A 529 -3.28 14.54 9.16
C GLN A 529 -2.52 15.31 10.25
N GLU A 530 -2.13 14.64 11.33
CA GLU A 530 -1.12 15.15 12.24
C GLU A 530 0.27 14.98 11.63
N ARG A 531 1.11 16.03 11.68
CA ARG A 531 2.43 16.02 11.04
C ARG A 531 3.59 16.39 11.96
N LYS A 532 3.34 16.64 13.25
CA LYS A 532 4.35 17.08 14.22
C LYS A 532 4.81 15.97 15.14
#